data_dd4fb60a151379daaf50588134d89714
#
_entry.id   dd4fb60a151379daaf50588134d89714
#
_cell.length_a   1.000
_cell.length_b   1.000
_cell.length_c   1.000
_cell.angle_alpha   90.00
_cell.angle_beta   90.00
_cell.angle_gamma   90.00
#
_symmetry.space_group_name_H-M   'P 1'
#
loop_
_entity.id
_entity.type
_entity.pdbx_description
1 polymer ?
#
loop_
_entity_poly.entity_id
_entity_poly.type
_entity_poly.pdbx_seq_one_letter_code
_entity_poly.pdbx_strand_id
1 'polypeptide(L)'
;MNPLNMTGLEIMQAFQKGLVPAPGIAKTMGMEEVGDVEYGRIVFMAVADERHSNPLGGVHGGFAATILDSVTGCATHTVLAAGEGYGTTDLAIKMCRPMPFNKKLIAEGKVINVGKNLVISEGYLRDEEGKLYAHATATNMIIRR
;
A
#
# COMPACT_ATOMS: atom_id res chain seq x y z
N MET A 1 -22.23 9.77 1.74
CA MET A 1 -21.33 8.65 2.16
C MET A 1 -20.64 9.06 3.46
N ASN A 2 -20.89 8.33 4.54
CA ASN A 2 -20.24 8.59 5.81
C ASN A 2 -19.22 7.47 6.08
N PRO A 3 -17.91 7.76 6.01
CA PRO A 3 -16.86 6.74 6.21
C PRO A 3 -16.95 5.99 7.54
N LEU A 4 -17.50 6.61 8.57
CA LEU A 4 -17.64 5.96 9.88
C LEU A 4 -18.63 4.79 9.87
N ASN A 5 -19.52 4.74 8.88
CA ASN A 5 -20.51 3.69 8.74
C ASN A 5 -20.14 2.66 7.68
N MET A 6 -18.97 2.82 7.06
CA MET A 6 -18.48 1.94 6.00
C MET A 6 -17.42 0.99 6.55
N THR A 7 -17.47 -0.27 6.10
CA THR A 7 -16.36 -1.19 6.37
C THR A 7 -15.10 -0.71 5.64
N GLY A 8 -13.94 -1.18 6.08
CA GLY A 8 -12.70 -0.86 5.39
C GLY A 8 -12.69 -1.29 3.94
N LEU A 9 -13.29 -2.46 3.64
CA LEU A 9 -13.43 -2.93 2.26
C LEU A 9 -14.24 -1.96 1.40
N GLU A 10 -15.38 -1.50 1.90
CA GLU A 10 -16.22 -0.52 1.19
C GLU A 10 -15.47 0.79 0.94
N ILE A 11 -14.66 1.25 1.91
CA ILE A 11 -13.84 2.45 1.77
C ILE A 11 -12.80 2.24 0.66
N MET A 12 -12.09 1.11 0.67
CA MET A 12 -11.06 0.83 -0.35
C MET A 12 -11.69 0.66 -1.74
N GLN A 13 -12.87 0.07 -1.83
CA GLN A 13 -13.61 -0.02 -3.09
C GLN A 13 -14.08 1.37 -3.57
N ALA A 14 -14.40 2.27 -2.66
CA ALA A 14 -14.73 3.66 -3.02
C ALA A 14 -13.51 4.40 -3.62
N PHE A 15 -12.31 4.17 -3.09
CA PHE A 15 -11.08 4.65 -3.71
C PHE A 15 -10.89 4.08 -5.12
N GLN A 16 -11.08 2.79 -5.29
CA GLN A 16 -10.99 2.12 -6.60
C GLN A 16 -11.92 2.77 -7.64
N LYS A 17 -13.10 3.15 -7.22
CA LYS A 17 -14.11 3.78 -8.09
C LYS A 17 -13.93 5.28 -8.28
N GLY A 18 -12.93 5.88 -7.64
CA GLY A 18 -12.70 7.32 -7.69
C GLY A 18 -13.72 8.15 -6.93
N LEU A 19 -14.48 7.55 -6.01
CA LEU A 19 -15.49 8.24 -5.21
C LEU A 19 -14.89 8.96 -3.99
N VAL A 20 -13.66 8.64 -3.63
CA VAL A 20 -12.91 9.26 -2.54
C VAL A 20 -11.61 9.79 -3.12
N PRO A 21 -11.22 11.04 -2.83
CA PRO A 21 -9.98 11.59 -3.34
C PRO A 21 -8.77 10.87 -2.74
N ALA A 22 -7.74 10.68 -3.57
CA ALA A 22 -6.48 10.10 -3.12
C ALA A 22 -5.80 11.03 -2.10
N PRO A 23 -5.11 10.48 -1.09
CA PRO A 23 -4.36 11.28 -0.14
C PRO A 23 -3.15 11.94 -0.81
N GLY A 24 -2.68 13.06 -0.21
CA GLY A 24 -1.53 13.81 -0.76
C GLY A 24 -0.29 12.95 -1.01
N ILE A 25 -0.04 11.95 -0.16
CA ILE A 25 1.11 11.05 -0.32
C ILE A 25 1.07 10.27 -1.64
N ALA A 26 -0.11 9.95 -2.15
CA ALA A 26 -0.25 9.23 -3.41
C ALA A 26 0.34 10.04 -4.57
N LYS A 27 0.06 11.32 -4.64
CA LYS A 27 0.62 12.22 -5.66
C LYS A 27 2.13 12.39 -5.48
N THR A 28 2.58 12.61 -4.25
CA THR A 28 4.00 12.81 -3.93
C THR A 28 4.83 11.58 -4.31
N MET A 29 4.31 10.39 -4.11
CA MET A 29 5.02 9.12 -4.31
C MET A 29 4.65 8.42 -5.60
N GLY A 30 4.03 9.10 -6.54
CA GLY A 30 3.73 8.54 -7.84
C GLY A 30 2.79 7.33 -7.83
N MET A 31 1.93 7.24 -6.82
CA MET A 31 0.88 6.22 -6.79
C MET A 31 -0.21 6.61 -7.78
N GLU A 32 -0.62 5.65 -8.61
CA GLU A 32 -1.57 5.91 -9.68
C GLU A 32 -2.87 5.11 -9.46
N GLU A 33 -3.23 4.28 -10.43
CA GLU A 33 -4.47 3.53 -10.43
C GLU A 33 -4.55 2.53 -9.27
N VAL A 34 -5.73 2.43 -8.67
CA VAL A 34 -6.08 1.30 -7.81
C VAL A 34 -6.63 0.19 -8.70
N GLY A 35 -6.02 -0.98 -8.62
CA GLY A 35 -6.45 -2.18 -9.33
C GLY A 35 -7.45 -3.00 -8.52
N ASP A 36 -7.16 -4.29 -8.33
CA ASP A 36 -8.03 -5.19 -7.58
C ASP A 36 -8.14 -4.79 -6.12
N VAL A 37 -9.36 -4.80 -5.61
CA VAL A 37 -9.66 -4.60 -4.18
C VAL A 37 -10.61 -5.69 -3.73
N GLU A 38 -10.16 -6.53 -2.81
CA GLU A 38 -10.96 -7.58 -2.21
C GLU A 38 -10.62 -7.73 -0.72
N TYR A 39 -11.41 -8.46 0.01
CA TYR A 39 -11.15 -8.70 1.43
C TYR A 39 -9.77 -9.35 1.61
N GLY A 40 -8.90 -8.67 2.33
CA GLY A 40 -7.53 -9.15 2.61
C GLY A 40 -6.51 -8.90 1.49
N ARG A 41 -6.88 -8.20 0.41
CA ARG A 41 -5.95 -7.96 -0.69
C ARG A 41 -6.25 -6.66 -1.44
N ILE A 42 -5.22 -5.95 -1.82
CA ILE A 42 -5.33 -4.77 -2.68
C ILE A 42 -4.13 -4.69 -3.62
N VAL A 43 -4.36 -4.16 -4.81
CA VAL A 43 -3.33 -3.88 -5.80
C VAL A 43 -3.45 -2.43 -6.24
N PHE A 44 -2.32 -1.73 -6.31
CA PHE A 44 -2.26 -0.44 -7.01
C PHE A 44 -0.92 -0.28 -7.74
N MET A 45 -0.86 0.70 -8.64
CA MET A 45 0.29 0.97 -9.48
C MET A 45 1.05 2.18 -8.96
N ALA A 46 2.35 2.19 -9.18
CA ALA A 46 3.22 3.32 -8.84
C ALA A 46 4.31 3.48 -9.86
N VAL A 47 4.73 4.72 -10.08
CA VAL A 47 5.83 5.07 -10.99
C VAL A 47 6.77 6.02 -10.28
N ALA A 48 8.06 5.66 -10.19
CA ALA A 48 9.10 6.55 -9.69
C ALA A 48 9.57 7.49 -10.78
N ASP A 49 9.82 8.73 -10.42
CA ASP A 49 10.42 9.72 -11.32
C ASP A 49 11.54 10.49 -10.61
N GLU A 50 12.06 11.56 -11.22
CA GLU A 50 13.18 12.34 -10.69
C GLU A 50 12.94 12.91 -9.29
N ARG A 51 11.68 13.08 -8.88
CA ARG A 51 11.34 13.54 -7.52
C ARG A 51 11.76 12.53 -6.45
N HIS A 52 11.94 11.28 -6.84
CA HIS A 52 12.25 10.15 -5.96
C HIS A 52 13.70 9.72 -6.04
N SER A 53 14.56 10.54 -6.65
CA SER A 53 15.96 10.20 -6.82
C SER A 53 16.77 10.36 -5.52
N ASN A 54 17.80 9.53 -5.37
CA ASN A 54 18.79 9.64 -4.30
C ASN A 54 20.02 10.42 -4.79
N PRO A 55 20.97 10.77 -3.90
CA PRO A 55 22.17 11.52 -4.29
C PRO A 55 23.06 10.85 -5.35
N LEU A 56 22.93 9.53 -5.52
CA LEU A 56 23.72 8.77 -6.50
C LEU A 56 23.01 8.67 -7.86
N GLY A 57 21.83 9.25 -8.01
CA GLY A 57 21.10 9.28 -9.27
C GLY A 57 20.16 8.09 -9.50
N GLY A 58 20.01 7.20 -8.53
CA GLY A 58 19.02 6.12 -8.57
C GLY A 58 17.73 6.49 -7.86
N VAL A 59 16.74 5.58 -7.88
CA VAL A 59 15.53 5.73 -7.09
C VAL A 59 15.85 5.50 -5.62
N HIS A 60 15.45 6.43 -4.77
CA HIS A 60 15.64 6.32 -3.33
C HIS A 60 14.87 5.12 -2.77
N GLY A 61 15.50 4.35 -1.87
CA GLY A 61 14.85 3.22 -1.21
C GLY A 61 13.59 3.59 -0.43
N GLY A 62 13.51 4.84 0.04
CA GLY A 62 12.30 5.38 0.67
C GLY A 62 11.07 5.39 -0.22
N PHE A 63 11.24 5.41 -1.55
CA PHE A 63 10.12 5.24 -2.48
C PHE A 63 9.47 3.87 -2.28
N ALA A 64 10.26 2.80 -2.36
CA ALA A 64 9.76 1.44 -2.15
C ALA A 64 9.16 1.28 -0.75
N ALA A 65 9.79 1.84 0.27
CA ALA A 65 9.31 1.79 1.65
C ALA A 65 7.92 2.42 1.79
N THR A 66 7.69 3.59 1.20
CA THR A 66 6.41 4.27 1.26
C THR A 66 5.33 3.50 0.50
N ILE A 67 5.63 3.00 -0.69
CA ILE A 67 4.69 2.20 -1.48
C ILE A 67 4.29 0.94 -0.71
N LEU A 68 5.25 0.25 -0.10
CA LEU A 68 5.01 -0.98 0.64
C LEU A 68 4.26 -0.72 1.95
N ASP A 69 4.54 0.38 2.65
CA ASP A 69 3.75 0.78 3.81
C ASP A 69 2.29 1.02 3.42
N SER A 70 2.08 1.74 2.34
CA SER A 70 0.73 2.03 1.84
C SER A 70 -0.03 0.78 1.43
N VAL A 71 0.57 -0.12 0.67
CA VAL A 71 -0.14 -1.31 0.17
C VAL A 71 -0.42 -2.32 1.27
N THR A 72 0.48 -2.49 2.23
CA THR A 72 0.24 -3.37 3.39
C THR A 72 -0.84 -2.79 4.31
N GLY A 73 -0.80 -1.49 4.55
CA GLY A 73 -1.82 -0.79 5.35
C GLY A 73 -3.19 -0.82 4.67
N CYS A 74 -3.26 -0.57 3.37
CA CYS A 74 -4.51 -0.66 2.62
C CYS A 74 -5.08 -2.07 2.61
N ALA A 75 -4.25 -3.11 2.50
CA ALA A 75 -4.68 -4.49 2.63
C ALA A 75 -5.29 -4.76 4.01
N THR A 76 -4.64 -4.29 5.07
CA THR A 76 -5.18 -4.34 6.44
C THR A 76 -6.53 -3.62 6.52
N HIS A 77 -6.64 -2.44 5.91
CA HIS A 77 -7.89 -1.68 5.93
C HIS A 77 -9.07 -2.49 5.38
N THR A 78 -8.85 -3.30 4.35
CA THR A 78 -9.94 -4.11 3.75
C THR A 78 -10.57 -5.11 4.71
N VAL A 79 -9.91 -5.49 5.81
CA VAL A 79 -10.45 -6.47 6.78
C VAL A 79 -11.04 -5.82 8.03
N LEU A 80 -11.04 -4.49 8.12
CA LEU A 80 -11.52 -3.76 9.29
C LEU A 80 -13.04 -3.54 9.23
N ALA A 81 -13.65 -3.57 10.40
CA ALA A 81 -15.06 -3.25 10.56
C ALA A 81 -15.30 -1.74 10.43
N ALA A 82 -16.57 -1.35 10.29
CA ALA A 82 -16.94 0.06 10.24
C ALA A 82 -16.50 0.77 11.54
N GLY A 83 -15.93 1.96 11.39
CA GLY A 83 -15.44 2.76 12.52
C GLY A 83 -14.04 2.36 13.01
N GLU A 84 -13.49 1.25 12.53
CA GLU A 84 -12.12 0.88 12.86
C GLU A 84 -11.11 1.53 11.90
N GLY A 85 -9.97 1.89 12.44
CA GLY A 85 -8.80 2.33 11.67
C GLY A 85 -7.59 1.50 12.04
N TYR A 86 -6.43 1.88 11.54
CA TYR A 86 -5.18 1.17 11.84
C TYR A 86 -4.00 2.13 11.89
N GLY A 87 -2.92 1.67 12.53
CA GLY A 87 -1.61 2.31 12.46
C GLY A 87 -0.54 1.25 12.28
N THR A 88 0.41 1.52 11.40
CA THR A 88 1.57 0.64 11.19
C THR A 88 2.51 0.76 12.38
N THR A 89 2.79 -0.33 13.06
CA THR A 89 3.69 -0.38 14.22
C THR A 89 5.02 -1.03 13.90
N ASP A 90 5.10 -1.78 12.79
CA ASP A 90 6.31 -2.42 12.34
C ASP A 90 6.25 -2.60 10.82
N LEU A 91 7.36 -2.32 10.15
CA LEU A 91 7.50 -2.46 8.71
C LEU A 91 8.91 -2.95 8.40
N ALA A 92 9.03 -4.18 7.95
CA ALA A 92 10.31 -4.79 7.57
C ALA A 92 10.37 -4.96 6.05
N ILE A 93 11.39 -4.35 5.43
CA ILE A 93 11.51 -4.29 3.98
C ILE A 93 12.78 -4.98 3.52
N LYS A 94 12.66 -5.77 2.45
CA LYS A 94 13.78 -6.30 1.69
C LYS A 94 13.76 -5.68 0.30
N MET A 95 14.83 -4.97 -0.05
CA MET A 95 15.02 -4.37 -1.36
C MET A 95 15.87 -5.32 -2.19
N CYS A 96 15.26 -5.95 -3.19
CA CYS A 96 15.91 -7.02 -3.95
C CYS A 96 16.67 -6.49 -5.18
N ARG A 97 16.23 -5.37 -5.75
CA ARG A 97 16.79 -4.76 -6.96
C ARG A 97 16.64 -3.24 -6.93
N PRO A 98 17.50 -2.51 -7.63
CA PRO A 98 17.30 -1.06 -7.83
C PRO A 98 15.98 -0.82 -8.57
N MET A 99 15.18 0.16 -8.08
CA MET A 99 13.93 0.54 -8.70
C MET A 99 14.19 1.25 -10.03
N PRO A 100 13.41 0.97 -11.08
CA PRO A 100 13.50 1.71 -12.33
C PRO A 100 12.79 3.06 -12.26
N PHE A 101 13.29 4.05 -12.99
CA PHE A 101 12.58 5.30 -13.23
C PHE A 101 11.58 5.15 -14.39
N ASN A 102 10.46 5.87 -14.28
CA ASN A 102 9.48 6.03 -15.36
C ASN A 102 8.94 4.70 -15.91
N LYS A 103 8.85 3.70 -15.05
CA LYS A 103 8.33 2.38 -15.38
C LYS A 103 7.22 2.02 -14.39
N LYS A 104 6.12 1.48 -14.92
CA LYS A 104 5.00 1.04 -14.07
C LYS A 104 5.44 -0.11 -13.16
N LEU A 105 5.22 0.07 -11.88
CA LEU A 105 5.38 -0.97 -10.86
C LEU A 105 4.02 -1.32 -10.28
N ILE A 106 3.86 -2.58 -9.94
CA ILE A 106 2.64 -3.13 -9.36
C ILE A 106 2.90 -3.45 -7.91
N ALA A 107 2.16 -2.79 -7.03
CA ALA A 107 2.19 -3.04 -5.60
C ALA A 107 1.01 -3.93 -5.22
N GLU A 108 1.28 -5.01 -4.53
CA GLU A 108 0.27 -5.93 -4.03
C GLU A 108 0.41 -6.10 -2.53
N GLY A 109 -0.66 -5.86 -1.79
CA GLY A 109 -0.74 -6.12 -0.35
C GLY A 109 -1.69 -7.27 -0.07
N LYS A 110 -1.28 -8.16 0.84
CA LYS A 110 -2.07 -9.31 1.29
C LYS A 110 -2.04 -9.41 2.80
N VAL A 111 -3.21 -9.59 3.40
CA VAL A 111 -3.30 -9.92 4.82
C VAL A 111 -2.87 -11.37 5.03
N ILE A 112 -1.97 -11.58 5.97
CA ILE A 112 -1.49 -12.92 6.36
C ILE A 112 -2.32 -13.44 7.53
N ASN A 113 -2.61 -12.58 8.51
CA ASN A 113 -3.32 -12.97 9.73
C ASN A 113 -4.10 -11.80 10.31
N VAL A 114 -5.33 -12.05 10.72
CA VAL A 114 -6.16 -11.08 11.44
C VAL A 114 -6.27 -11.52 12.88
N GLY A 115 -5.66 -10.75 13.78
CA GLY A 115 -5.78 -10.94 15.22
C GLY A 115 -6.81 -10.00 15.83
N LYS A 116 -7.00 -10.09 17.13
CA LYS A 116 -7.92 -9.22 17.88
C LYS A 116 -7.51 -7.75 17.81
N ASN A 117 -6.22 -7.46 17.94
CA ASN A 117 -5.68 -6.10 18.01
C ASN A 117 -4.65 -5.80 16.92
N LEU A 118 -4.08 -6.82 16.31
CA LEU A 118 -3.02 -6.70 15.31
C LEU A 118 -3.40 -7.47 14.05
N VAL A 119 -3.09 -6.86 12.91
CA VAL A 119 -3.18 -7.51 11.59
C VAL A 119 -1.78 -7.58 11.02
N ILE A 120 -1.39 -8.75 10.53
CA ILE A 120 -0.12 -8.98 9.84
C ILE A 120 -0.38 -9.02 8.34
N SER A 121 0.36 -8.23 7.59
CA SER A 121 0.24 -8.14 6.14
C SER A 121 1.61 -8.29 5.49
N GLU A 122 1.61 -8.66 4.22
CA GLU A 122 2.82 -8.62 3.39
C GLU A 122 2.55 -7.80 2.13
N GLY A 123 3.61 -7.25 1.56
CA GLY A 123 3.55 -6.44 0.35
C GLY A 123 4.62 -6.84 -0.64
N TYR A 124 4.27 -6.76 -1.92
CA TYR A 124 5.15 -7.05 -3.05
C TYR A 124 5.18 -5.85 -3.96
N LEU A 125 6.38 -5.53 -4.48
CA LEU A 125 6.55 -4.51 -5.50
C LEU A 125 7.24 -5.15 -6.70
N ARG A 126 6.50 -5.31 -7.80
CA ARG A 126 6.93 -6.01 -9.02
C ARG A 126 6.76 -5.10 -10.23
N ASP A 127 7.46 -5.42 -11.32
CA ASP A 127 7.15 -4.82 -12.62
C ASP A 127 6.01 -5.59 -13.31
N GLU A 128 5.63 -5.15 -14.51
CA GLU A 128 4.55 -5.79 -15.29
C GLU A 128 4.90 -7.19 -15.77
N GLU A 129 6.19 -7.55 -15.76
CA GLU A 129 6.67 -8.89 -16.11
C GLU A 129 6.76 -9.83 -14.91
N GLY A 130 6.41 -9.32 -13.72
CA GLY A 130 6.43 -10.09 -12.48
C GLY A 130 7.76 -10.09 -11.73
N LYS A 131 8.75 -9.31 -12.18
CA LYS A 131 10.05 -9.23 -11.55
C LYS A 131 9.94 -8.51 -10.19
N LEU A 132 10.40 -9.17 -9.13
CA LEU A 132 10.32 -8.63 -7.77
C LEU A 132 11.42 -7.60 -7.50
N TYR A 133 11.02 -6.40 -7.12
CA TYR A 133 11.94 -5.33 -6.72
C TYR A 133 12.07 -5.19 -5.22
N ALA A 134 10.99 -5.35 -4.48
CA ALA A 134 11.00 -5.27 -3.04
C ALA A 134 9.84 -6.05 -2.42
N HIS A 135 10.02 -6.47 -1.17
CA HIS A 135 9.02 -7.17 -0.38
C HIS A 135 9.00 -6.61 1.03
N ALA A 136 7.85 -6.59 1.65
CA ALA A 136 7.71 -6.16 3.04
C ALA A 136 6.77 -7.07 3.82
N THR A 137 6.99 -7.10 5.13
CA THR A 137 6.00 -7.54 6.11
C THR A 137 5.68 -6.37 7.02
N ALA A 138 4.43 -6.26 7.42
CA ALA A 138 3.97 -5.18 8.29
C ALA A 138 3.07 -5.70 9.39
N THR A 139 3.16 -5.07 10.54
CA THR A 139 2.23 -5.25 11.64
C THR A 139 1.44 -3.95 11.78
N ASN A 140 0.12 -4.06 11.72
CA ASN A 140 -0.80 -2.94 11.86
C ASN A 140 -1.64 -3.12 13.12
N MET A 141 -1.66 -2.10 13.96
CA MET A 141 -2.52 -2.10 15.15
C MET A 141 -3.91 -1.58 14.78
N ILE A 142 -4.94 -2.31 15.18
CA ILE A 142 -6.33 -1.89 14.98
C ILE A 142 -6.67 -0.78 15.98
N ILE A 143 -7.19 0.32 15.46
CA ILE A 143 -7.61 1.48 16.27
C ILE A 143 -9.13 1.51 16.26
N ARG A 144 -9.73 1.34 17.44
CA ARG A 144 -11.18 1.41 17.62
C ARG A 144 -11.56 2.77 18.16
N ARG A 145 -12.63 3.34 17.62
CA ARG A 145 -13.17 4.64 18.00
C ARG A 145 -14.49 4.48 18.72
#